data_a7bb58a7b512142dcb015c0b0068d546
#
_entry.id   a7bb58a7b512142dcb015c0b0068d546
#
_cell.length_a   1.000
_cell.length_b   1.000
_cell.length_c   1.000
_cell.angle_alpha   90.00
_cell.angle_beta   90.00
_cell.angle_gamma   90.00
#
_symmetry.space_group_name_H-M   'P 1'
#
loop_
_entity.id
_entity.type
_entity.pdbx_description
1 polymer ?
#
loop_
_entity_poly.entity_id
_entity_poly.type
_entity_poly.pdbx_seq_one_letter_code
_entity_poly.pdbx_strand_id
1 'polypeptide(L)'
;MVVVLIIAILLGMALPTFLGARQKAQDRAAQSNLRNALAAIKTGYLDAQSYIGASSALSSIEPSLRYVTNAGGSSDGATTIAVNAVDDQNVGMAVLAADGVCWELFDSAASGTTYGRVSNRTTTNCTASLTALSATSW
;
A
#
# COMPACT_ATOMS: atom_id res chain seq x y z
N MET A 1 19.78 -17.91 40.51
CA MET A 1 20.59 -16.83 39.94
C MET A 1 21.04 -17.12 38.52
N VAL A 2 21.65 -18.29 38.22
CA VAL A 2 22.16 -18.65 36.88
C VAL A 2 21.05 -18.69 35.79
N VAL A 3 19.86 -19.20 36.11
CA VAL A 3 18.71 -19.29 35.19
C VAL A 3 18.25 -17.93 34.74
N VAL A 4 18.20 -16.94 35.63
CA VAL A 4 17.81 -15.56 35.30
C VAL A 4 18.83 -14.89 34.37
N LEU A 5 20.12 -15.19 34.59
CA LEU A 5 21.19 -14.69 33.71
C LEU A 5 21.07 -15.25 32.29
N ILE A 6 20.79 -16.55 32.13
CA ILE A 6 20.61 -17.19 30.82
C ILE A 6 19.40 -16.60 30.10
N ILE A 7 18.28 -16.42 30.80
CA ILE A 7 17.06 -15.81 30.21
C ILE A 7 17.36 -14.37 29.76
N ALA A 8 18.08 -13.59 30.56
CA ALA A 8 18.42 -12.21 30.20
C ALA A 8 19.27 -12.12 28.92
N ILE A 9 20.26 -13.04 28.76
CA ILE A 9 21.08 -13.10 27.55
C ILE A 9 20.24 -13.50 26.31
N LEU A 10 19.36 -14.50 26.44
CA LEU A 10 18.50 -14.96 25.35
C LEU A 10 17.52 -13.88 24.92
N LEU A 11 16.91 -13.18 25.87
CA LEU A 11 16.00 -12.05 25.55
C LEU A 11 16.76 -10.89 24.91
N GLY A 12 17.99 -10.59 25.33
CA GLY A 12 18.81 -9.52 24.76
C GLY A 12 19.11 -9.72 23.26
N MET A 13 19.22 -10.96 22.80
CA MET A 13 19.43 -11.28 21.36
C MET A 13 18.12 -11.43 20.58
N ALA A 14 17.05 -11.88 21.24
CA ALA A 14 15.77 -12.16 20.57
C ALA A 14 15.00 -10.88 20.20
N LEU A 15 15.05 -9.85 21.06
CA LEU A 15 14.27 -8.62 20.86
C LEU A 15 14.61 -7.86 19.56
N PRO A 16 15.89 -7.56 19.23
CA PRO A 16 16.21 -6.81 18.01
C PRO A 16 15.85 -7.58 16.72
N THR A 17 16.00 -8.90 16.72
CA THR A 17 15.63 -9.73 15.55
C THR A 17 14.12 -9.78 15.34
N PHE A 18 13.34 -9.81 16.41
CA PHE A 18 11.87 -9.82 16.34
C PHE A 18 11.32 -8.49 15.78
N LEU A 19 11.88 -7.35 16.19
CA LEU A 19 11.46 -6.04 15.70
C LEU A 19 11.68 -5.90 14.18
N GLY A 20 12.84 -6.34 13.69
CA GLY A 20 13.13 -6.34 12.26
C GLY A 20 12.23 -7.27 11.44
N ALA A 21 11.91 -8.45 11.97
CA ALA A 21 10.98 -9.37 11.33
C ALA A 21 9.55 -8.81 11.26
N ARG A 22 9.11 -8.13 12.32
CA ARG A 22 7.80 -7.48 12.37
C ARG A 22 7.67 -6.36 11.34
N GLN A 23 8.68 -5.52 11.18
CA GLN A 23 8.68 -4.46 10.16
C GLN A 23 8.54 -5.03 8.75
N LYS A 24 9.34 -6.06 8.42
CA LYS A 24 9.23 -6.75 7.11
C LYS A 24 7.87 -7.39 6.88
N ALA A 25 7.23 -7.93 7.92
CA ALA A 25 5.89 -8.49 7.82
C ALA A 25 4.83 -7.42 7.52
N GLN A 26 4.92 -6.28 8.18
CA GLN A 26 4.03 -5.14 7.96
C GLN A 26 4.20 -4.52 6.57
N ASP A 27 5.43 -4.47 6.07
CA ASP A 27 5.76 -4.02 4.73
C ASP A 27 5.13 -4.92 3.65
N ARG A 28 5.28 -6.25 3.82
CA ARG A 28 4.63 -7.22 2.92
C ARG A 28 3.10 -7.18 3.00
N ALA A 29 2.54 -6.90 4.18
CA ALA A 29 1.10 -6.72 4.34
C ALA A 29 0.61 -5.48 3.57
N ALA A 30 1.33 -4.36 3.63
CA ALA A 30 1.03 -3.16 2.86
C ALA A 30 1.05 -3.43 1.35
N GLN A 31 2.09 -4.11 0.84
CA GLN A 31 2.17 -4.51 -0.57
C GLN A 31 1.01 -5.44 -0.98
N SER A 32 0.66 -6.41 -0.14
CA SER A 32 -0.46 -7.31 -0.38
C SER A 32 -1.79 -6.57 -0.46
N ASN A 33 -2.03 -5.64 0.46
CA ASN A 33 -3.23 -4.82 0.49
C ASN A 33 -3.33 -3.91 -0.74
N LEU A 34 -2.21 -3.36 -1.20
CA LEU A 34 -2.19 -2.55 -2.42
C LEU A 34 -2.52 -3.39 -3.67
N ARG A 35 -2.05 -4.64 -3.73
CA ARG A 35 -2.43 -5.57 -4.82
C ARG A 35 -3.89 -5.97 -4.76
N ASN A 36 -4.45 -6.20 -3.57
CA ASN A 36 -5.88 -6.47 -3.40
C ASN A 36 -6.72 -5.27 -3.87
N ALA A 37 -6.30 -4.06 -3.51
CA ALA A 37 -6.94 -2.84 -3.98
C ALA A 37 -6.87 -2.68 -5.51
N LEU A 38 -5.74 -3.06 -6.13
CA LEU A 38 -5.61 -3.08 -7.59
C LEU A 38 -6.58 -4.08 -8.23
N ALA A 39 -6.71 -5.28 -7.67
CA ALA A 39 -7.67 -6.26 -8.15
C ALA A 39 -9.12 -5.75 -8.03
N ALA A 40 -9.44 -5.11 -6.91
CA ALA A 40 -10.76 -4.53 -6.67
C ALA A 40 -11.09 -3.41 -7.68
N ILE A 41 -10.16 -2.47 -7.93
CA ILE A 41 -10.43 -1.39 -8.86
C ILE A 41 -10.51 -1.87 -10.32
N LYS A 42 -9.74 -2.91 -10.69
CA LYS A 42 -9.86 -3.54 -12.01
C LYS A 42 -11.21 -4.24 -12.19
N THR A 43 -11.74 -4.87 -11.13
CA THR A 43 -13.10 -5.43 -11.15
C THR A 43 -14.13 -4.33 -11.37
N GLY A 44 -14.05 -3.23 -10.62
CA GLY A 44 -14.92 -2.08 -10.82
C GLY A 44 -14.78 -1.42 -12.20
N TYR A 45 -13.57 -1.41 -12.75
CA TYR A 45 -13.32 -0.91 -14.12
C TYR A 45 -14.03 -1.74 -15.19
N LEU A 46 -14.10 -3.07 -15.03
CA LEU A 46 -14.82 -3.94 -15.97
C LEU A 46 -16.32 -3.59 -16.05
N ASP A 47 -16.90 -3.19 -14.93
CA ASP A 47 -18.32 -2.79 -14.87
C ASP A 47 -18.55 -1.36 -15.35
N ALA A 48 -17.70 -0.42 -14.91
CA ALA A 48 -17.88 1.01 -15.17
C ALA A 48 -17.21 1.52 -16.46
N GLN A 49 -16.23 0.77 -17.01
CA GLN A 49 -15.34 1.17 -18.11
C GLN A 49 -14.62 2.50 -17.85
N SER A 50 -14.42 2.82 -16.56
CA SER A 50 -13.83 4.06 -16.08
C SER A 50 -13.22 3.86 -14.71
N TYR A 51 -11.98 4.29 -14.48
CA TYR A 51 -11.36 4.29 -13.15
C TYR A 51 -11.99 5.32 -12.21
N ILE A 52 -12.50 6.44 -12.73
CA ILE A 52 -13.25 7.41 -11.92
C ILE A 52 -14.52 6.73 -11.36
N GLY A 53 -15.29 6.05 -12.21
CA GLY A 53 -16.47 5.28 -11.79
C GLY A 53 -16.12 4.15 -10.83
N ALA A 54 -15.08 3.36 -11.14
CA ALA A 54 -14.62 2.24 -10.32
C ALA A 54 -14.15 2.68 -8.92
N SER A 55 -13.51 3.84 -8.81
CA SER A 55 -12.99 4.34 -7.53
C SER A 55 -14.08 4.55 -6.47
N SER A 56 -15.29 4.89 -6.88
CA SER A 56 -16.43 5.07 -5.98
C SER A 56 -17.00 3.74 -5.42
N ALA A 57 -16.78 2.63 -6.12
CA ALA A 57 -17.30 1.30 -5.77
C ALA A 57 -16.33 0.48 -4.93
N LEU A 58 -15.08 0.91 -4.73
CA LEU A 58 -14.01 0.16 -4.07
C LEU A 58 -14.40 -0.39 -2.70
N SER A 59 -15.01 0.42 -1.85
CA SER A 59 -15.42 0.01 -0.51
C SER A 59 -16.51 -1.08 -0.49
N SER A 60 -17.25 -1.22 -1.59
CA SER A 60 -18.23 -2.29 -1.77
C SER A 60 -17.60 -3.58 -2.27
N ILE A 61 -16.56 -3.48 -3.11
CA ILE A 61 -15.86 -4.63 -3.71
C ILE A 61 -14.88 -5.25 -2.71
N GLU A 62 -14.12 -4.42 -1.98
CA GLU A 62 -13.13 -4.85 -1.00
C GLU A 62 -13.30 -4.07 0.30
N PRO A 63 -14.26 -4.47 1.17
CA PRO A 63 -14.60 -3.74 2.40
C PRO A 63 -13.56 -3.90 3.52
N SER A 64 -12.58 -4.79 3.38
CA SER A 64 -11.51 -4.97 4.36
C SER A 64 -10.48 -3.82 4.36
N LEU A 65 -10.49 -3.01 3.30
CA LEU A 65 -9.60 -1.88 3.12
C LEU A 65 -10.37 -0.55 3.23
N ARG A 66 -9.68 0.46 3.72
CA ARG A 66 -10.18 1.83 3.72
C ARG A 66 -9.61 2.59 2.53
N TYR A 67 -10.44 3.31 1.81
CA TYR A 67 -10.03 4.05 0.63
C TYR A 67 -10.15 5.56 0.84
N VAL A 68 -9.12 6.29 0.43
CA VAL A 68 -9.10 7.76 0.37
C VAL A 68 -9.03 8.14 -1.10
N THR A 69 -10.17 8.54 -1.67
CA THR A 69 -10.37 8.72 -3.12
C THR A 69 -10.34 10.17 -3.59
N ASN A 70 -9.96 11.11 -2.72
CA ASN A 70 -9.83 12.52 -3.08
C ASN A 70 -8.43 12.83 -3.62
N ALA A 71 -8.35 13.75 -4.55
CA ALA A 71 -7.08 14.24 -5.10
C ALA A 71 -6.18 14.77 -3.96
N GLY A 72 -4.95 14.25 -3.88
CA GLY A 72 -4.03 14.56 -2.78
C GLY A 72 -4.31 13.84 -1.46
N GLY A 73 -5.28 12.93 -1.44
CA GLY A 73 -5.52 12.07 -0.28
C GLY A 73 -4.31 11.17 0.01
N SER A 74 -4.02 10.97 1.29
CA SER A 74 -2.84 10.24 1.75
C SER A 74 -3.24 8.97 2.50
N SER A 75 -2.44 7.91 2.32
CA SER A 75 -2.53 6.71 3.15
C SER A 75 -1.96 7.02 4.55
N ASP A 76 -2.66 6.59 5.58
CA ASP A 76 -2.26 6.71 6.98
C ASP A 76 -1.80 5.39 7.61
N GLY A 77 -1.71 4.32 6.81
CA GLY A 77 -1.25 3.02 7.26
C GLY A 77 -1.52 1.90 6.25
N ALA A 78 -1.10 0.70 6.60
CA ALA A 78 -1.10 -0.47 5.70
C ALA A 78 -2.49 -0.91 5.21
N THR A 79 -3.57 -0.53 5.87
CA THR A 79 -4.96 -0.87 5.49
C THR A 79 -5.70 0.29 4.84
N THR A 80 -5.08 1.46 4.74
CA THR A 80 -5.65 2.64 4.09
C THR A 80 -4.97 2.88 2.75
N ILE A 81 -5.72 2.78 1.68
CA ILE A 81 -5.23 2.97 0.33
C ILE A 81 -5.61 4.37 -0.16
N ALA A 82 -4.62 5.19 -0.47
CA ALA A 82 -4.83 6.42 -1.21
C ALA A 82 -5.08 6.06 -2.68
N VAL A 83 -6.16 6.56 -3.25
CA VAL A 83 -6.56 6.29 -4.64
C VAL A 83 -6.76 7.62 -5.34
N ASN A 84 -6.15 7.78 -6.49
CA ASN A 84 -6.35 8.92 -7.35
C ASN A 84 -6.65 8.43 -8.78
N ALA A 85 -7.92 8.43 -9.15
CA ALA A 85 -8.33 8.20 -10.52
C ALA A 85 -8.04 9.50 -11.32
N VAL A 86 -7.00 9.46 -12.13
CA VAL A 86 -6.52 10.61 -12.92
C VAL A 86 -7.51 10.94 -14.03
N ASP A 87 -7.98 9.89 -14.69
CA ASP A 87 -8.99 9.94 -15.74
C ASP A 87 -9.68 8.56 -15.86
N ASP A 88 -10.49 8.36 -16.90
CA ASP A 88 -11.19 7.11 -17.13
C ASP A 88 -10.26 5.91 -17.40
N GLN A 89 -9.04 6.14 -17.85
CA GLN A 89 -8.09 5.10 -18.26
C GLN A 89 -6.91 4.95 -17.32
N ASN A 90 -6.73 5.85 -16.36
CA ASN A 90 -5.53 5.91 -15.52
C ASN A 90 -5.87 6.09 -14.05
N VAL A 91 -5.21 5.31 -13.19
CA VAL A 91 -5.35 5.38 -11.74
C VAL A 91 -4.01 5.22 -11.03
N GLY A 92 -3.75 6.08 -10.08
CA GLY A 92 -2.67 5.93 -9.10
C GLY A 92 -3.20 5.42 -7.77
N MET A 93 -2.42 4.60 -7.09
CA MET A 93 -2.72 4.09 -5.75
C MET A 93 -1.47 4.10 -4.89
N ALA A 94 -1.63 4.32 -3.59
CA ALA A 94 -0.53 4.29 -2.65
C ALA A 94 -0.93 3.75 -1.29
N VAL A 95 0.03 3.14 -0.59
CA VAL A 95 -0.13 2.63 0.78
C VAL A 95 1.11 2.90 1.60
N LEU A 96 0.92 3.36 2.83
CA LEU A 96 2.00 3.62 3.77
C LEU A 96 2.28 2.36 4.60
N ALA A 97 3.51 1.85 4.53
CA ALA A 97 3.99 0.81 5.43
C ALA A 97 4.46 1.40 6.76
N ALA A 98 4.56 0.56 7.80
CA ALA A 98 4.88 0.98 9.17
C ALA A 98 6.32 1.51 9.35
N ASP A 99 7.21 1.21 8.41
CA ASP A 99 8.60 1.68 8.39
C ASP A 99 8.77 3.05 7.69
N GLY A 100 7.67 3.69 7.30
CA GLY A 100 7.69 4.96 6.57
C GLY A 100 7.99 4.81 5.08
N VAL A 101 7.86 3.60 4.53
CA VAL A 101 7.90 3.37 3.09
C VAL A 101 6.50 3.53 2.52
N CYS A 102 6.36 4.37 1.51
CA CYS A 102 5.17 4.49 0.68
C CYS A 102 5.34 3.60 -0.55
N TRP A 103 4.50 2.58 -0.66
CA TRP A 103 4.39 1.75 -1.83
C TRP A 103 3.36 2.36 -2.77
N GLU A 104 3.75 2.54 -4.01
CA GLU A 104 2.94 3.19 -5.02
C GLU A 104 2.76 2.26 -6.21
N LEU A 105 1.60 2.35 -6.85
CA LEU A 105 1.36 1.78 -8.16
C LEU A 105 0.60 2.79 -9.02
N PHE A 106 0.83 2.69 -10.30
CA PHE A 106 0.07 3.39 -11.32
C PHE A 106 -0.40 2.36 -12.35
N ASP A 107 -1.68 2.34 -12.62
CA ASP A 107 -2.27 1.45 -13.61
C ASP A 107 -2.92 2.24 -14.73
N SER A 108 -2.63 1.82 -15.95
CA SER A 108 -3.20 2.38 -17.16
C SER A 108 -3.84 1.26 -17.97
N ALA A 109 -5.07 1.46 -18.42
CA ALA A 109 -5.76 0.50 -19.28
C ALA A 109 -5.01 0.23 -20.60
N ALA A 110 -4.19 1.18 -21.06
CA ALA A 110 -3.42 1.07 -22.31
C ALA A 110 -2.03 0.46 -22.10
N SER A 111 -1.31 0.81 -21.02
CA SER A 111 0.10 0.46 -20.82
C SER A 111 0.34 -0.52 -19.66
N GLY A 112 -0.71 -0.85 -18.90
CA GLY A 112 -0.62 -1.77 -17.77
C GLY A 112 -0.14 -1.13 -16.48
N THR A 113 0.31 -1.97 -15.52
CA THR A 113 0.64 -1.56 -14.17
C THR A 113 2.13 -1.31 -14.01
N THR A 114 2.48 -0.18 -13.40
CA THR A 114 3.84 0.16 -12.99
C THR A 114 3.90 0.39 -11.49
N TYR A 115 5.09 0.22 -10.90
CA TYR A 115 5.28 0.17 -9.45
C TYR A 115 6.37 1.14 -9.02
N GLY A 116 6.24 1.66 -7.80
CA GLY A 116 7.21 2.55 -7.19
C GLY A 116 7.29 2.39 -5.69
N ARG A 117 8.36 2.93 -5.14
CA ARG A 117 8.61 2.92 -3.71
C ARG A 117 9.30 4.22 -3.32
N VAL A 118 8.79 4.90 -2.31
CA VAL A 118 9.39 6.12 -1.76
C VAL A 118 9.54 5.96 -0.25
N SER A 119 10.77 6.15 0.23
CA SER A 119 11.10 6.09 1.67
C SER A 119 10.88 7.45 2.36
N ASN A 120 10.88 7.44 3.70
CA ASN A 120 10.72 8.64 4.53
C ASN A 120 9.39 9.39 4.31
N ARG A 121 8.32 8.63 4.10
CA ARG A 121 6.95 9.15 3.99
C ARG A 121 6.24 9.08 5.34
N THR A 122 5.26 9.95 5.50
CA THR A 122 4.40 10.04 6.68
C THR A 122 2.94 9.87 6.28
N THR A 123 2.06 9.82 7.25
CA THR A 123 0.62 9.73 7.05
C THR A 123 0.01 10.89 6.25
N THR A 124 0.75 11.98 6.06
CA THR A 124 0.28 13.16 5.33
C THR A 124 0.83 13.29 3.91
N ASN A 125 1.82 12.48 3.54
CA ASN A 125 2.51 12.63 2.25
C ASN A 125 2.72 11.33 1.46
N CYS A 126 2.12 10.20 1.90
CA CYS A 126 2.03 8.99 1.09
C CYS A 126 0.78 9.05 0.19
N THR A 127 0.91 9.76 -0.90
CA THR A 127 -0.17 10.03 -1.86
C THR A 127 -0.01 9.18 -3.12
N ALA A 128 -1.11 8.90 -3.79
CA ALA A 128 -1.11 8.15 -5.04
C ALA A 128 -0.38 8.94 -6.16
N SER A 129 0.53 8.26 -6.87
CA SER A 129 1.21 8.84 -8.04
C SER A 129 0.22 9.13 -9.16
N LEU A 130 0.46 10.22 -9.90
CA LEU A 130 -0.37 10.64 -11.04
C LEU A 130 0.26 10.26 -12.38
N THR A 131 1.41 9.63 -12.37
CA THR A 131 2.16 9.26 -13.58
C THR A 131 2.72 7.85 -13.47
N ALA A 132 3.02 7.25 -14.60
CA ALA A 132 3.66 5.94 -14.65
C ALA A 132 4.97 5.93 -13.84
N LEU A 133 5.16 4.87 -13.08
CA LEU A 133 6.33 4.64 -12.25
C LEU A 133 7.41 3.87 -13.03
N SER A 134 8.60 3.80 -12.49
CA SER A 134 9.76 3.28 -13.25
C SER A 134 9.91 1.75 -13.23
N ALA A 135 9.24 1.05 -12.33
CA ALA A 135 9.39 -0.39 -12.17
C ALA A 135 8.15 -1.16 -12.64
N THR A 136 8.36 -2.38 -13.12
CA THR A 136 7.29 -3.32 -13.51
C THR A 136 6.93 -4.32 -12.40
N SER A 137 7.68 -4.31 -11.30
CA SER A 137 7.43 -5.14 -10.11
C SER A 137 8.13 -4.56 -8.87
N TRP A 138 7.75 -5.02 -7.69
CA TRP A 138 8.48 -4.82 -6.42
C TRP A 138 9.31 -6.04 -6.06
#